data_186d668ae5ebed619bd2e74564131459
#
_entry.id   186d668ae5ebed619bd2e74564131459
#
_cell.length_a   1.000
_cell.length_b   1.000
_cell.length_c   1.000
_cell.angle_alpha   90.00
_cell.angle_beta   90.00
_cell.angle_gamma   90.00
#
_symmetry.space_group_name_H-M   'P 1'
#
loop_
_entity.id
_entity.type
_entity.pdbx_description
1 polymer ?
#
loop_
_entity_poly.entity_id
_entity_poly.type
_entity_poly.pdbx_seq_one_letter_code
_entity_poly.pdbx_strand_id
1 'polypeptide(L)'
;MRFPDWLIYILVLAALIFVLSKIGERAPAPDAPQTHTYSGPLLPSASTLDTEVLVEVGPVTEGAGTAFPVSGDGWWLTARHVVDSCPHLGIQVGGGSAIQVLQMRMAEGADLALIKTFRGPAALGMNFEENKMRVGQIAYHFGFPQGVPGEAASRLIGRERLLARGRYHIDEPILAWAEVGRSHNRRGSLAGISGGPAFNAEGHVIGVTLAESVRRGRLYTAAPETILAFLKLAKISANGLPIAPLTPQNYGLQNDKLRQALRVAQVVCTTNSH
;
A
#
# COMPACT_ATOMS: atom_id res chain seq x y z
N MET A 1 4.72 -60.61 25.65
CA MET A 1 5.34 -59.68 26.61
C MET A 1 4.48 -58.42 26.68
N ARG A 2 3.84 -58.13 27.81
CA ARG A 2 3.11 -56.86 28.01
C ARG A 2 4.14 -55.84 28.50
N PHE A 3 4.34 -54.79 27.73
CA PHE A 3 5.14 -53.67 28.19
C PHE A 3 4.45 -53.02 29.40
N PRO A 4 5.17 -52.67 30.49
CA PRO A 4 4.57 -52.05 31.62
C PRO A 4 4.15 -50.62 31.29
N ASP A 5 2.93 -50.22 31.68
CA ASP A 5 2.31 -48.93 31.34
C ASP A 5 3.15 -47.70 31.72
N TRP A 6 3.98 -47.80 32.76
CA TRP A 6 4.87 -46.71 33.16
C TRP A 6 5.94 -46.34 32.10
N LEU A 7 6.37 -47.32 31.26
CA LEU A 7 7.28 -47.02 30.12
C LEU A 7 6.66 -46.13 29.10
N ILE A 8 5.34 -46.24 28.86
CA ILE A 8 4.60 -45.38 27.94
C ILE A 8 4.57 -43.96 28.47
N TYR A 9 4.33 -43.79 29.74
CA TYR A 9 4.33 -42.44 30.38
C TYR A 9 5.71 -41.78 30.31
N ILE A 10 6.81 -42.53 30.54
CA ILE A 10 8.16 -41.98 30.37
C ILE A 10 8.44 -41.57 28.94
N LEU A 11 8.06 -42.37 27.93
CA LEU A 11 8.24 -42.01 26.54
C LEU A 11 7.43 -40.77 26.13
N VAL A 12 6.18 -40.67 26.60
CA VAL A 12 5.34 -39.49 26.35
C VAL A 12 5.93 -38.26 27.01
N LEU A 13 6.41 -38.37 28.29
CA LEU A 13 7.04 -37.27 29.00
C LEU A 13 8.34 -36.83 28.31
N ALA A 14 9.17 -37.77 27.88
CA ALA A 14 10.41 -37.48 27.14
C ALA A 14 10.13 -36.81 25.80
N ALA A 15 9.11 -37.25 25.05
CA ALA A 15 8.68 -36.63 23.81
C ALA A 15 8.14 -35.20 24.06
N LEU A 16 7.39 -35.01 25.15
CA LEU A 16 6.86 -33.69 25.53
C LEU A 16 8.00 -32.71 25.88
N ILE A 17 8.98 -33.16 26.67
CA ILE A 17 10.17 -32.38 27.04
C ILE A 17 10.98 -32.03 25.78
N PHE A 18 11.14 -32.99 24.83
CA PHE A 18 11.85 -32.77 23.59
C PHE A 18 11.12 -31.71 22.69
N VAL A 19 9.80 -31.81 22.58
CA VAL A 19 9.00 -30.83 21.85
C VAL A 19 9.07 -29.45 22.50
N LEU A 20 8.94 -29.40 23.86
CA LEU A 20 9.03 -28.13 24.60
C LEU A 20 10.42 -27.51 24.51
N SER A 21 11.50 -28.31 24.49
CA SER A 21 12.87 -27.78 24.29
C SER A 21 13.08 -27.19 22.89
N LYS A 22 12.39 -27.72 21.88
CA LYS A 22 12.41 -27.16 20.52
C LYS A 22 11.59 -25.89 20.35
N ILE A 23 10.52 -25.74 21.13
CA ILE A 23 9.69 -24.52 21.15
C ILE A 23 10.44 -23.35 21.79
N GLY A 24 11.44 -23.60 22.62
CA GLY A 24 12.25 -22.59 23.31
C GLY A 24 13.45 -22.05 22.51
N GLU A 25 13.81 -22.63 21.37
CA GLU A 25 14.81 -22.04 20.48
C GLU A 25 14.21 -20.79 19.85
N ARG A 26 14.44 -19.63 20.47
CA ARG A 26 14.16 -18.35 19.84
C ARG A 26 14.96 -18.29 18.54
N ALA A 27 14.27 -18.09 17.42
CA ALA A 27 14.95 -17.72 16.20
C ALA A 27 15.95 -16.59 16.50
N PRO A 28 17.17 -16.62 15.96
CA PRO A 28 18.12 -15.54 16.17
C PRO A 28 17.42 -14.22 15.85
N ALA A 29 17.63 -13.21 16.69
CA ALA A 29 17.08 -11.87 16.46
C ALA A 29 17.49 -11.46 15.02
N PRO A 30 16.54 -10.93 14.23
CA PRO A 30 16.88 -10.43 12.89
C PRO A 30 18.04 -9.46 13.05
N ASP A 31 19.02 -9.55 12.16
CA ASP A 31 20.11 -8.59 12.08
C ASP A 31 19.52 -7.17 12.08
N ALA A 32 20.20 -6.24 12.76
CA ALA A 32 19.79 -4.84 12.80
C ALA A 32 19.52 -4.36 11.35
N PRO A 33 18.48 -3.55 11.10
CA PRO A 33 18.13 -3.09 9.77
C PRO A 33 19.37 -2.54 9.10
N GLN A 34 19.88 -3.21 8.08
CA GLN A 34 20.93 -2.68 7.27
C GLN A 34 20.36 -1.43 6.60
N THR A 35 20.98 -0.28 6.84
CA THR A 35 20.72 0.94 6.09
C THR A 35 20.99 0.61 4.62
N HIS A 36 19.92 0.37 3.86
CA HIS A 36 20.03 0.06 2.44
C HIS A 36 20.53 1.31 1.71
N THR A 37 21.84 1.43 1.58
CA THR A 37 22.44 2.44 0.70
C THR A 37 22.21 1.99 -0.73
N TYR A 38 21.20 2.56 -1.39
CA TYR A 38 20.96 2.29 -2.81
C TYR A 38 22.08 2.92 -3.64
N SER A 39 22.83 2.08 -4.33
CA SER A 39 23.98 2.49 -5.18
C SER A 39 23.55 2.94 -6.58
N GLY A 40 22.27 2.82 -6.94
CA GLY A 40 21.76 3.23 -8.24
C GLY A 40 21.85 4.75 -8.48
N PRO A 41 21.77 5.20 -9.74
CA PRO A 41 21.76 6.62 -10.07
C PRO A 41 20.54 7.32 -9.46
N LEU A 42 20.67 8.63 -9.25
CA LEU A 42 19.53 9.46 -8.88
C LEU A 42 18.41 9.33 -9.92
N LEU A 43 17.18 9.36 -9.46
CA LEU A 43 16.02 9.36 -10.35
C LEU A 43 16.06 10.63 -11.22
N PRO A 44 16.03 10.52 -12.56
CA PRO A 44 15.98 11.69 -13.43
C PRO A 44 14.77 12.57 -13.16
N SER A 45 14.84 13.85 -13.48
CA SER A 45 13.69 14.74 -13.47
C SER A 45 12.62 14.27 -14.46
N ALA A 46 11.34 14.56 -14.19
CA ALA A 46 10.26 14.27 -15.10
C ALA A 46 10.45 14.97 -16.47
N SER A 47 10.10 14.28 -17.53
CA SER A 47 10.24 14.75 -18.91
C SER A 47 9.00 14.43 -19.71
N THR A 48 8.68 15.30 -20.68
CA THR A 48 7.65 15.01 -21.69
C THR A 48 8.03 13.87 -22.64
N LEU A 49 9.29 13.44 -22.61
CA LEU A 49 9.81 12.30 -23.37
C LEU A 49 9.76 10.98 -22.58
N ASP A 50 9.29 11.02 -21.34
CA ASP A 50 9.12 9.78 -20.55
C ASP A 50 8.12 8.84 -21.24
N THR A 51 8.36 7.53 -21.10
CA THR A 51 7.51 6.51 -21.71
C THR A 51 6.06 6.65 -21.24
N GLU A 52 5.12 6.63 -22.16
CA GLU A 52 3.70 6.78 -21.88
C GLU A 52 3.06 5.47 -21.41
N VAL A 53 2.27 5.56 -20.36
CA VAL A 53 1.39 4.51 -19.85
C VAL A 53 -0.05 4.95 -20.13
N LEU A 54 -0.67 4.33 -21.12
CA LEU A 54 -2.05 4.63 -21.47
C LEU A 54 -3.01 3.84 -20.58
N VAL A 55 -3.94 4.54 -19.95
CA VAL A 55 -5.01 3.96 -19.14
C VAL A 55 -6.36 4.49 -19.63
N GLU A 56 -7.28 3.58 -19.91
CA GLU A 56 -8.66 3.93 -20.22
C GLU A 56 -9.50 3.91 -18.94
N VAL A 57 -10.06 5.05 -18.58
CA VAL A 57 -10.95 5.18 -17.42
C VAL A 57 -12.38 4.92 -17.86
N GLY A 58 -12.83 3.70 -17.67
CA GLY A 58 -14.17 3.23 -18.02
C GLY A 58 -15.29 3.87 -17.18
N PRO A 59 -16.55 3.45 -17.42
CA PRO A 59 -17.69 3.85 -16.59
C PRO A 59 -17.50 3.45 -15.12
N VAL A 60 -18.25 4.11 -14.24
CA VAL A 60 -18.28 3.75 -12.82
C VAL A 60 -18.85 2.35 -12.66
N THR A 61 -18.13 1.51 -11.96
CA THR A 61 -18.56 0.16 -11.59
C THR A 61 -18.40 -0.03 -10.10
N GLU A 62 -19.16 -0.95 -9.54
CA GLU A 62 -18.92 -1.39 -8.18
C GLU A 62 -17.49 -1.92 -8.08
N GLY A 63 -16.82 -1.56 -7.00
CA GLY A 63 -15.43 -1.92 -6.85
C GLY A 63 -14.86 -1.57 -5.50
N ALA A 64 -13.66 -2.03 -5.29
CA ALA A 64 -12.88 -1.74 -4.10
C ALA A 64 -11.51 -1.17 -4.48
N GLY A 65 -11.05 -0.24 -3.67
CA GLY A 65 -9.70 0.31 -3.71
C GLY A 65 -9.13 0.40 -2.31
N THR A 66 -8.09 1.18 -2.18
CA THR A 66 -7.40 1.39 -0.91
C THR A 66 -7.29 2.88 -0.62
N ALA A 67 -7.33 3.25 0.66
CA ALA A 67 -7.03 4.60 1.13
C ALA A 67 -6.19 4.54 2.41
N PHE A 68 -5.53 5.65 2.72
CA PHE A 68 -4.79 5.81 3.96
C PHE A 68 -4.91 7.24 4.52
N PRO A 69 -4.85 7.43 5.85
CA PRO A 69 -5.06 8.73 6.48
C PRO A 69 -3.84 9.64 6.28
N VAL A 70 -4.12 10.89 5.90
CA VAL A 70 -3.12 11.97 5.77
C VAL A 70 -3.26 13.03 6.85
N SER A 71 -4.36 13.01 7.62
CA SER A 71 -4.56 13.84 8.80
C SER A 71 -5.44 13.15 9.83
N GLY A 72 -5.26 13.48 11.10
CA GLY A 72 -6.04 12.90 12.21
C GLY A 72 -7.50 13.36 12.25
N ASP A 73 -7.86 14.40 11.52
CA ASP A 73 -9.23 14.95 11.43
C ASP A 73 -10.09 14.26 10.35
N GLY A 74 -9.62 13.15 9.78
CA GLY A 74 -10.38 12.28 8.92
C GLY A 74 -10.20 12.49 7.42
N TRP A 75 -9.12 13.14 6.97
CA TRP A 75 -8.74 13.16 5.57
C TRP A 75 -7.92 11.92 5.21
N TRP A 76 -8.30 11.30 4.09
CA TRP A 76 -7.66 10.13 3.53
C TRP A 76 -7.23 10.41 2.10
N LEU A 77 -6.11 9.85 1.69
CA LEU A 77 -5.61 9.89 0.32
C LEU A 77 -5.88 8.56 -0.36
N THR A 78 -6.30 8.61 -1.62
CA THR A 78 -6.59 7.47 -2.48
C THR A 78 -6.35 7.84 -3.94
N ALA A 79 -6.52 6.90 -4.87
CA ALA A 79 -6.53 7.18 -6.30
C ALA A 79 -7.88 7.74 -6.75
N ARG A 80 -7.87 8.69 -7.71
CA ARG A 80 -9.09 9.32 -8.23
C ARG A 80 -10.02 8.30 -8.87
N HIS A 81 -9.49 7.40 -9.70
CA HIS A 81 -10.31 6.40 -10.41
C HIS A 81 -11.09 5.48 -9.47
N VAL A 82 -10.65 5.32 -8.22
CA VAL A 82 -11.34 4.51 -7.20
C VAL A 82 -12.62 5.17 -6.71
N VAL A 83 -12.67 6.51 -6.68
CA VAL A 83 -13.73 7.26 -6.00
C VAL A 83 -14.52 8.19 -6.92
N ASP A 84 -13.96 8.55 -8.09
CA ASP A 84 -14.58 9.51 -9.00
C ASP A 84 -15.93 9.03 -9.51
N SER A 85 -16.95 9.88 -9.34
CA SER A 85 -18.34 9.62 -9.74
C SER A 85 -19.00 8.45 -9.02
N CYS A 86 -18.43 7.95 -7.91
CA CYS A 86 -19.05 6.91 -7.11
C CYS A 86 -20.27 7.47 -6.36
N PRO A 87 -21.49 6.90 -6.53
CA PRO A 87 -22.68 7.41 -5.87
C PRO A 87 -22.68 7.13 -4.36
N HIS A 88 -22.19 5.96 -3.93
CA HIS A 88 -22.13 5.58 -2.52
C HIS A 88 -20.75 5.10 -2.17
N LEU A 89 -19.99 5.98 -1.49
CA LEU A 89 -18.59 5.75 -1.14
C LEU A 89 -18.44 5.56 0.37
N GLY A 90 -17.73 4.50 0.76
CA GLY A 90 -17.44 4.20 2.15
C GLY A 90 -16.04 3.65 2.39
N ILE A 91 -15.57 3.79 3.63
CA ILE A 91 -14.36 3.13 4.14
C ILE A 91 -14.78 1.93 4.97
N GLN A 92 -14.39 0.74 4.56
CA GLN A 92 -14.68 -0.51 5.25
C GLN A 92 -13.97 -0.56 6.60
N VAL A 93 -14.72 -0.84 7.67
CA VAL A 93 -14.16 -0.91 9.04
C VAL A 93 -14.25 -2.32 9.67
N GLY A 94 -14.70 -3.30 8.91
CA GLY A 94 -14.88 -4.69 9.33
C GLY A 94 -16.34 -5.02 9.62
N GLY A 95 -16.63 -6.33 9.77
CA GLY A 95 -17.98 -6.81 10.05
C GLY A 95 -19.04 -6.45 9.01
N GLY A 96 -18.66 -6.16 7.77
CA GLY A 96 -19.60 -5.70 6.74
C GLY A 96 -20.00 -4.23 6.85
N SER A 97 -19.48 -3.48 7.83
CA SER A 97 -19.81 -2.07 8.05
C SER A 97 -18.83 -1.14 7.33
N ALA A 98 -19.32 -0.01 6.83
CA ALA A 98 -18.48 1.05 6.24
C ALA A 98 -18.81 2.41 6.85
N ILE A 99 -17.78 3.24 7.02
CA ILE A 99 -17.92 4.65 7.40
C ILE A 99 -18.18 5.46 6.13
N GLN A 100 -19.25 6.27 6.15
CA GLN A 100 -19.62 7.11 5.03
C GLN A 100 -18.55 8.19 4.76
N VAL A 101 -18.24 8.39 3.49
CA VAL A 101 -17.45 9.53 3.01
C VAL A 101 -18.36 10.76 2.90
N LEU A 102 -17.96 11.84 3.55
CA LEU A 102 -18.74 13.08 3.65
C LEU A 102 -18.38 14.11 2.57
N GLN A 103 -17.12 14.12 2.14
CA GLN A 103 -16.59 15.05 1.14
C GLN A 103 -15.52 14.37 0.29
N MET A 104 -15.39 14.83 -0.94
CA MET A 104 -14.33 14.40 -1.87
C MET A 104 -13.69 15.62 -2.51
N ARG A 105 -12.37 15.55 -2.77
CA ARG A 105 -11.63 16.53 -3.56
C ARG A 105 -10.76 15.75 -4.53
N MET A 106 -10.92 16.02 -5.81
CA MET A 106 -10.11 15.42 -6.87
C MET A 106 -8.92 16.32 -7.19
N ALA A 107 -7.77 15.74 -7.49
CA ALA A 107 -6.67 16.48 -8.05
C ALA A 107 -6.98 16.86 -9.51
N GLU A 108 -6.64 18.08 -9.89
CA GLU A 108 -6.62 18.49 -11.29
C GLU A 108 -5.33 17.98 -11.92
N GLY A 109 -5.42 17.20 -13.01
CA GLY A 109 -4.26 16.69 -13.73
C GLY A 109 -3.49 15.52 -13.07
N ALA A 110 -4.00 14.95 -11.98
CA ALA A 110 -3.42 13.75 -11.36
C ALA A 110 -4.50 12.74 -10.95
N ASP A 111 -4.14 11.45 -10.94
CA ASP A 111 -5.04 10.37 -10.51
C ASP A 111 -5.06 10.24 -8.97
N LEU A 112 -5.26 11.35 -8.28
CA LEU A 112 -5.32 11.44 -6.83
C LEU A 112 -6.66 12.01 -6.37
N ALA A 113 -7.13 11.55 -5.22
CA ALA A 113 -8.29 12.09 -4.53
C ALA A 113 -8.10 12.11 -3.02
N LEU A 114 -8.66 13.13 -2.38
CA LEU A 114 -8.87 13.19 -0.95
C LEU A 114 -10.33 12.90 -0.63
N ILE A 115 -10.55 12.03 0.34
CA ILE A 115 -11.89 11.73 0.87
C ILE A 115 -11.91 12.04 2.36
N LYS A 116 -13.05 12.52 2.84
CA LYS A 116 -13.26 12.97 4.22
C LYS A 116 -14.28 12.11 4.91
N THR A 117 -13.93 11.58 6.07
CA THR A 117 -14.85 10.99 7.06
C THR A 117 -14.99 11.92 8.28
N PHE A 118 -15.93 11.64 9.17
CA PHE A 118 -16.15 12.46 10.36
C PHE A 118 -14.89 12.58 11.23
N ARG A 119 -14.11 11.49 11.36
CA ARG A 119 -12.81 11.43 12.02
C ARG A 119 -11.97 10.32 11.36
N GLY A 120 -10.67 10.28 11.62
CA GLY A 120 -9.77 9.25 11.10
C GLY A 120 -8.73 8.79 12.11
N PRO A 121 -8.02 7.70 11.82
CA PRO A 121 -6.87 7.28 12.61
C PRO A 121 -5.69 8.21 12.40
N ALA A 122 -4.61 7.97 13.15
CA ALA A 122 -3.38 8.75 13.03
C ALA A 122 -2.81 8.71 11.60
N ALA A 123 -2.45 9.87 11.07
CA ALA A 123 -1.89 10.03 9.75
C ALA A 123 -0.59 9.23 9.55
N LEU A 124 -0.34 8.78 8.32
CA LEU A 124 0.93 8.18 7.93
C LEU A 124 1.97 9.27 7.64
N GLY A 125 3.22 9.02 8.07
CA GLY A 125 4.35 9.90 7.74
C GLY A 125 4.71 9.78 6.27
N MET A 126 4.91 10.93 5.61
CA MET A 126 5.24 11.02 4.19
C MET A 126 6.63 11.59 4.00
N ASN A 127 7.34 11.15 2.98
CA ASN A 127 8.58 11.74 2.52
C ASN A 127 8.41 12.25 1.10
N PHE A 128 8.60 13.55 0.91
CA PHE A 128 8.44 14.23 -0.38
C PHE A 128 9.78 14.55 -1.07
N GLU A 129 10.90 14.02 -0.56
CA GLU A 129 12.24 14.25 -1.11
C GLU A 129 12.51 13.41 -2.37
N GLU A 130 11.73 13.66 -3.42
CA GLU A 130 11.81 12.92 -4.68
C GLU A 130 13.18 13.03 -5.35
N ASN A 131 13.84 14.17 -5.20
CA ASN A 131 15.17 14.43 -5.71
C ASN A 131 16.28 13.56 -5.05
N LYS A 132 15.98 12.90 -3.95
CA LYS A 132 16.88 11.93 -3.28
C LYS A 132 16.61 10.49 -3.69
N MET A 133 15.55 10.23 -4.44
CA MET A 133 15.21 8.88 -4.87
C MET A 133 16.24 8.33 -5.86
N ARG A 134 16.48 7.02 -5.78
CA ARG A 134 17.46 6.33 -6.64
C ARG A 134 16.83 5.14 -7.34
N VAL A 135 17.22 4.92 -8.58
CA VAL A 135 16.90 3.69 -9.31
C VAL A 135 17.41 2.48 -8.51
N GLY A 136 16.60 1.45 -8.40
CA GLY A 136 16.88 0.28 -7.56
C GLY A 136 16.35 0.37 -6.13
N GLN A 137 15.87 1.53 -5.67
CA GLN A 137 15.25 1.70 -4.35
C GLN A 137 14.06 0.76 -4.19
N ILE A 138 13.94 0.15 -3.01
CA ILE A 138 12.81 -0.72 -2.68
C ILE A 138 11.61 0.11 -2.21
N ALA A 139 10.42 -0.32 -2.62
CA ALA A 139 9.16 0.14 -2.05
C ALA A 139 8.26 -1.05 -1.69
N TYR A 140 7.40 -0.83 -0.70
CA TYR A 140 6.39 -1.78 -0.23
C TYR A 140 5.02 -1.17 -0.42
N HIS A 141 4.20 -1.80 -1.27
CA HIS A 141 2.85 -1.35 -1.63
C HIS A 141 1.83 -2.11 -0.79
N PHE A 142 0.98 -1.41 -0.06
CA PHE A 142 0.00 -2.00 0.85
C PHE A 142 -1.42 -1.68 0.39
N GLY A 143 -2.32 -2.65 0.52
CA GLY A 143 -3.73 -2.43 0.19
C GLY A 143 -4.59 -3.66 0.19
N PHE A 144 -5.61 -3.65 -0.69
CA PHE A 144 -6.62 -4.70 -0.77
C PHE A 144 -6.74 -5.26 -2.20
N PRO A 145 -5.70 -5.92 -2.73
CA PRO A 145 -5.79 -6.54 -4.05
C PRO A 145 -6.96 -7.52 -4.11
N GLN A 146 -7.81 -7.37 -5.13
CA GLN A 146 -9.04 -8.15 -5.32
C GLN A 146 -9.98 -8.13 -4.09
N GLY A 147 -10.00 -7.01 -3.36
CA GLY A 147 -10.85 -6.83 -2.18
C GLY A 147 -10.36 -7.53 -0.91
N VAL A 148 -9.19 -8.19 -0.95
CA VAL A 148 -8.63 -8.87 0.22
C VAL A 148 -7.27 -8.26 0.58
N PRO A 149 -6.90 -8.30 1.87
CA PRO A 149 -5.61 -7.77 2.32
C PRO A 149 -4.42 -8.34 1.53
N GLY A 150 -3.50 -7.47 1.13
CA GLY A 150 -2.29 -7.92 0.43
C GLY A 150 -1.27 -6.80 0.25
N GLU A 151 -0.06 -7.21 -0.06
CA GLU A 151 1.07 -6.32 -0.24
C GLU A 151 2.04 -6.86 -1.30
N ALA A 152 2.76 -5.93 -1.93
CA ALA A 152 3.81 -6.24 -2.88
C ALA A 152 5.08 -5.46 -2.54
N ALA A 153 6.22 -6.09 -2.74
CA ALA A 153 7.53 -5.45 -2.74
C ALA A 153 7.96 -5.17 -4.18
N SER A 154 8.57 -4.03 -4.41
CA SER A 154 8.98 -3.60 -5.74
C SER A 154 10.29 -2.84 -5.71
N ARG A 155 10.88 -2.63 -6.89
CA ARG A 155 12.13 -1.90 -7.09
C ARG A 155 11.91 -0.78 -8.10
N LEU A 156 12.30 0.46 -7.75
CA LEU A 156 12.19 1.61 -8.64
C LEU A 156 13.01 1.37 -9.91
N ILE A 157 12.38 1.50 -11.07
CA ILE A 157 13.04 1.35 -12.37
C ILE A 157 13.19 2.67 -13.13
N GLY A 158 12.37 3.66 -12.82
CA GLY A 158 12.44 4.97 -13.46
C GLY A 158 11.16 5.76 -13.36
N ARG A 159 11.04 6.76 -14.24
CA ARG A 159 9.82 7.53 -14.47
C ARG A 159 9.14 7.06 -15.74
N GLU A 160 7.84 7.18 -15.71
CA GLU A 160 6.96 7.07 -16.87
C GLU A 160 5.91 8.21 -16.79
N ARG A 161 5.05 8.33 -17.76
CA ARG A 161 4.00 9.35 -17.83
C ARG A 161 2.64 8.67 -17.96
N LEU A 162 1.75 8.87 -17.00
CA LEU A 162 0.39 8.33 -17.04
C LEU A 162 -0.48 9.22 -17.92
N LEU A 163 -1.03 8.65 -18.99
CA LEU A 163 -2.05 9.27 -19.83
C LEU A 163 -3.37 8.54 -19.60
N ALA A 164 -4.24 9.10 -18.78
CA ALA A 164 -5.58 8.57 -18.59
C ALA A 164 -6.57 9.27 -19.53
N ARG A 165 -7.43 8.50 -20.17
CA ARG A 165 -8.49 8.97 -21.07
C ARG A 165 -9.81 8.28 -20.75
N GLY A 166 -10.91 8.86 -21.23
CA GLY A 166 -12.25 8.35 -21.02
C GLY A 166 -13.07 9.30 -20.16
N ARG A 167 -13.53 8.88 -18.99
CA ARG A 167 -14.37 9.68 -18.09
C ARG A 167 -13.72 11.01 -17.64
N TYR A 168 -12.41 11.05 -17.55
CA TYR A 168 -11.59 12.25 -17.36
C TYR A 168 -10.24 12.10 -18.05
N HIS A 169 -9.49 13.20 -18.12
CA HIS A 169 -8.17 13.22 -18.72
C HIS A 169 -7.12 13.56 -17.68
N ILE A 170 -6.03 12.81 -17.68
CA ILE A 170 -4.85 13.04 -16.84
C ILE A 170 -3.62 12.87 -17.71
N ASP A 171 -2.63 13.71 -17.45
CA ASP A 171 -1.27 13.63 -17.98
C ASP A 171 -0.33 13.99 -16.84
N GLU A 172 0.20 12.98 -16.14
CA GLU A 172 1.02 13.17 -14.96
C GLU A 172 2.30 12.34 -15.00
N PRO A 173 3.41 12.85 -14.41
CA PRO A 173 4.59 12.04 -14.17
C PRO A 173 4.31 11.02 -13.07
N ILE A 174 4.70 9.77 -13.31
CA ILE A 174 4.55 8.67 -12.37
C ILE A 174 5.89 7.96 -12.16
N LEU A 175 5.99 7.23 -11.08
CA LEU A 175 7.11 6.33 -10.80
C LEU A 175 6.75 4.91 -11.22
N ALA A 176 7.67 4.28 -11.96
CA ALA A 176 7.55 2.91 -12.41
C ALA A 176 8.40 1.98 -11.54
N TRP A 177 7.81 0.89 -11.09
CA TRP A 177 8.38 -0.08 -10.15
C TRP A 177 8.30 -1.49 -10.74
N ALA A 178 9.40 -2.23 -10.72
CA ALA A 178 9.40 -3.66 -11.00
C ALA A 178 9.01 -4.43 -9.75
N GLU A 179 7.97 -5.24 -9.82
CA GLU A 179 7.58 -6.12 -8.73
C GLU A 179 8.68 -7.17 -8.48
N VAL A 180 9.06 -7.36 -7.21
CA VAL A 180 10.09 -8.34 -6.81
C VAL A 180 9.57 -9.38 -5.83
N GLY A 181 8.36 -9.22 -5.31
CA GLY A 181 7.74 -10.19 -4.40
C GLY A 181 6.37 -9.78 -3.90
N ARG A 182 5.63 -10.77 -3.41
CA ARG A 182 4.34 -10.61 -2.73
C ARG A 182 4.33 -11.44 -1.46
N SER A 183 3.63 -10.98 -0.44
CA SER A 183 3.38 -11.82 0.72
C SER A 183 2.41 -12.95 0.37
N HIS A 184 2.47 -14.03 1.15
CA HIS A 184 1.54 -15.16 1.08
C HIS A 184 1.45 -15.85 -0.29
N ASN A 185 2.50 -15.79 -1.14
CA ASN A 185 2.54 -16.41 -2.48
C ASN A 185 1.31 -16.07 -3.35
N ARG A 186 0.72 -14.89 -3.18
CA ARG A 186 -0.46 -14.47 -3.94
C ARG A 186 -0.12 -14.33 -5.41
N ARG A 187 -0.95 -14.92 -6.25
CA ARG A 187 -0.88 -14.84 -7.71
C ARG A 187 -2.04 -14.00 -8.24
N GLY A 188 -1.89 -13.50 -9.46
CA GLY A 188 -2.96 -12.77 -10.17
C GLY A 188 -2.80 -11.26 -10.10
N SER A 189 -3.88 -10.54 -10.35
CA SER A 189 -3.90 -9.08 -10.39
C SER A 189 -3.82 -8.47 -8.99
N LEU A 190 -3.19 -7.30 -8.90
CA LEU A 190 -3.20 -6.43 -7.73
C LEU A 190 -4.34 -5.39 -7.78
N ALA A 191 -5.30 -5.52 -8.72
CA ALA A 191 -6.45 -4.62 -8.78
C ALA A 191 -7.13 -4.49 -7.41
N GLY A 192 -7.38 -3.26 -6.96
CA GLY A 192 -7.83 -2.92 -5.61
C GLY A 192 -6.73 -2.45 -4.66
N ILE A 193 -5.43 -2.62 -5.02
CA ILE A 193 -4.33 -1.96 -4.31
C ILE A 193 -4.26 -0.46 -4.66
N SER A 194 -4.93 -0.04 -5.71
CA SER A 194 -5.04 1.36 -6.16
C SER A 194 -5.51 2.27 -5.04
N GLY A 195 -4.83 3.40 -4.87
CA GLY A 195 -5.01 4.33 -3.75
C GLY A 195 -4.22 3.96 -2.49
N GLY A 196 -3.60 2.79 -2.45
CA GLY A 196 -2.79 2.34 -1.32
C GLY A 196 -1.43 3.03 -1.23
N PRO A 197 -0.86 3.15 -0.02
CA PRO A 197 0.44 3.76 0.18
C PRO A 197 1.57 2.85 -0.31
N ALA A 198 2.57 3.46 -0.95
CA ALA A 198 3.87 2.85 -1.21
C ALA A 198 4.87 3.41 -0.20
N PHE A 199 5.50 2.54 0.59
CA PHE A 199 6.44 2.91 1.64
C PHE A 199 7.89 2.66 1.22
N ASN A 200 8.80 3.51 1.69
CA ASN A 200 10.23 3.19 1.68
C ASN A 200 10.62 2.26 2.85
N ALA A 201 11.88 1.86 2.89
CA ALA A 201 12.40 0.99 3.96
C ALA A 201 12.34 1.66 5.35
N GLU A 202 12.41 2.98 5.43
CA GLU A 202 12.34 3.76 6.66
C GLU A 202 10.90 3.93 7.18
N GLY A 203 9.90 3.43 6.45
CA GLY A 203 8.48 3.46 6.85
C GLY A 203 7.75 4.77 6.53
N HIS A 204 8.28 5.59 5.64
CA HIS A 204 7.59 6.76 5.09
C HIS A 204 6.84 6.41 3.82
N VAL A 205 5.66 6.98 3.63
CA VAL A 205 4.95 6.94 2.35
C VAL A 205 5.71 7.80 1.34
N ILE A 206 6.04 7.21 0.20
CA ILE A 206 6.75 7.83 -0.93
C ILE A 206 5.97 7.78 -2.23
N GLY A 207 4.72 7.33 -2.20
CA GLY A 207 3.87 7.23 -3.38
C GLY A 207 2.47 6.74 -3.03
N VAL A 208 1.54 6.97 -3.96
CA VAL A 208 0.20 6.36 -3.98
C VAL A 208 0.15 5.40 -5.16
N THR A 209 -0.17 4.15 -4.92
CA THR A 209 -0.27 3.14 -5.97
C THR A 209 -1.47 3.46 -6.87
N LEU A 210 -1.26 3.59 -8.18
CA LEU A 210 -2.29 3.98 -9.14
C LEU A 210 -2.70 2.83 -10.05
N ALA A 211 -1.72 2.08 -10.56
CA ALA A 211 -1.97 1.07 -11.58
C ALA A 211 -0.96 -0.07 -11.49
N GLU A 212 -1.30 -1.16 -12.16
CA GLU A 212 -0.40 -2.28 -12.41
C GLU A 212 -0.35 -2.62 -13.90
N SER A 213 0.76 -3.21 -14.32
CA SER A 213 0.88 -3.92 -15.58
C SER A 213 1.24 -5.36 -15.30
N VAL A 214 0.23 -6.23 -15.16
CA VAL A 214 0.39 -7.66 -14.81
C VAL A 214 1.37 -8.34 -15.76
N ARG A 215 1.22 -8.11 -17.07
CA ARG A 215 2.09 -8.72 -18.09
C ARG A 215 3.57 -8.31 -17.97
N ARG A 216 3.84 -7.10 -17.48
CA ARG A 216 5.21 -6.56 -17.32
C ARG A 216 5.74 -6.72 -15.89
N GLY A 217 4.93 -7.19 -14.93
CA GLY A 217 5.29 -7.22 -13.51
C GLY A 217 5.63 -5.83 -12.97
N ARG A 218 4.83 -4.80 -13.33
CA ARG A 218 5.09 -3.41 -12.94
C ARG A 218 3.95 -2.87 -12.11
N LEU A 219 4.34 -2.03 -11.16
CA LEU A 219 3.45 -1.13 -10.41
C LEU A 219 3.79 0.31 -10.76
N TYR A 220 2.80 1.18 -10.69
CA TYR A 220 2.93 2.60 -10.93
C TYR A 220 2.41 3.38 -9.74
N THR A 221 3.14 4.42 -9.33
CA THR A 221 2.70 5.30 -8.26
C THR A 221 2.72 6.75 -8.69
N ALA A 222 1.82 7.56 -8.12
CA ALA A 222 1.98 9.01 -8.13
C ALA A 222 3.33 9.36 -7.48
N ALA A 223 3.98 10.37 -8.02
CA ALA A 223 5.27 10.84 -7.53
C ALA A 223 5.10 11.65 -6.23
N PRO A 224 6.10 11.66 -5.31
CA PRO A 224 6.05 12.44 -4.08
C PRO A 224 5.73 13.93 -4.30
N GLU A 225 6.30 14.54 -5.32
CA GLU A 225 6.06 15.95 -5.66
C GLU A 225 4.61 16.22 -6.09
N THR A 226 4.02 15.32 -6.88
CA THR A 226 2.60 15.40 -7.28
C THR A 226 1.68 15.34 -6.05
N ILE A 227 1.96 14.41 -5.12
CA ILE A 227 1.21 14.28 -3.88
C ILE A 227 1.33 15.54 -3.03
N LEU A 228 2.56 16.06 -2.86
CA LEU A 228 2.81 17.29 -2.09
C LEU A 228 2.08 18.49 -2.67
N ALA A 229 2.11 18.65 -4.00
CA ALA A 229 1.41 19.73 -4.69
C ALA A 229 -0.11 19.65 -4.44
N PHE A 230 -0.70 18.47 -4.55
CA PHE A 230 -2.12 18.26 -4.29
C PHE A 230 -2.50 18.54 -2.84
N LEU A 231 -1.74 18.06 -1.86
CA LEU A 231 -1.99 18.31 -0.44
C LEU A 231 -1.88 19.80 -0.09
N LYS A 232 -0.88 20.51 -0.65
CA LYS A 232 -0.73 21.97 -0.48
C LYS A 232 -1.95 22.73 -1.04
N LEU A 233 -2.38 22.39 -2.26
CA LEU A 233 -3.56 23.00 -2.89
C LEU A 233 -4.82 22.75 -2.06
N ALA A 234 -4.98 21.54 -1.53
CA ALA A 234 -6.08 21.18 -0.64
C ALA A 234 -5.97 21.77 0.77
N LYS A 235 -4.85 22.44 1.12
CA LYS A 235 -4.53 22.95 2.46
C LYS A 235 -4.57 21.88 3.54
N ILE A 236 -4.08 20.67 3.21
CA ILE A 236 -3.95 19.56 4.15
C ILE A 236 -2.48 19.42 4.56
N SER A 237 -2.24 19.49 5.87
CA SER A 237 -0.91 19.25 6.45
C SER A 237 -0.75 17.76 6.76
N ALA A 238 0.16 17.09 6.06
CA ALA A 238 0.48 15.68 6.28
C ALA A 238 1.53 15.55 7.39
N ASN A 239 1.11 15.67 8.65
CA ASN A 239 1.99 15.67 9.83
C ASN A 239 2.06 14.31 10.51
N GLY A 240 1.94 13.22 9.75
CA GLY A 240 2.03 11.86 10.28
C GLY A 240 3.47 11.46 10.66
N LEU A 241 3.58 10.43 11.48
CA LEU A 241 4.85 9.80 11.81
C LEU A 241 5.08 8.58 10.90
N PRO A 242 6.36 8.26 10.57
CA PRO A 242 6.68 7.03 9.85
C PRO A 242 6.23 5.82 10.65
N ILE A 243 5.99 4.73 9.97
CA ILE A 243 5.80 3.42 10.60
C ILE A 243 7.15 2.81 10.96
N ALA A 244 7.13 1.67 11.65
CA ALA A 244 8.36 0.92 11.91
C ALA A 244 9.06 0.56 10.57
N PRO A 245 10.40 0.52 10.55
CA PRO A 245 11.17 0.18 9.35
C PRO A 245 10.70 -1.13 8.70
N LEU A 246 10.70 -1.14 7.38
CA LEU A 246 10.23 -2.24 6.55
C LEU A 246 11.38 -3.04 5.97
N THR A 247 11.19 -4.36 5.98
CA THR A 247 12.11 -5.33 5.40
C THR A 247 11.34 -6.38 4.60
N PRO A 248 11.98 -7.15 3.72
CA PRO A 248 11.35 -8.27 3.04
C PRO A 248 10.71 -9.31 3.98
N GLN A 249 11.17 -9.39 5.23
CA GLN A 249 10.69 -10.34 6.22
C GLN A 249 9.49 -9.84 7.03
N ASN A 250 9.31 -8.51 7.16
CA ASN A 250 8.30 -7.96 8.08
C ASN A 250 7.18 -7.17 7.40
N TYR A 251 7.28 -6.81 6.10
CA TYR A 251 6.32 -5.91 5.46
C TYR A 251 4.87 -6.44 5.50
N GLY A 252 4.67 -7.76 5.40
CA GLY A 252 3.34 -8.36 5.56
C GLY A 252 2.77 -8.13 6.95
N LEU A 253 3.55 -8.40 8.00
CA LEU A 253 3.14 -8.16 9.40
C LEU A 253 2.85 -6.67 9.67
N GLN A 254 3.64 -5.76 9.08
CA GLN A 254 3.40 -4.32 9.25
C GLN A 254 2.11 -3.89 8.55
N ASN A 255 1.80 -4.43 7.37
CA ASN A 255 0.53 -4.19 6.71
C ASN A 255 -0.65 -4.67 7.56
N ASP A 256 -0.57 -5.86 8.18
CA ASP A 256 -1.60 -6.37 9.08
C ASP A 256 -1.88 -5.40 10.23
N LYS A 257 -0.82 -4.88 10.88
CA LYS A 257 -0.95 -3.88 11.95
C LYS A 257 -1.61 -2.59 11.49
N LEU A 258 -1.24 -2.10 10.30
CA LEU A 258 -1.83 -0.88 9.75
C LEU A 258 -3.31 -1.04 9.42
N ARG A 259 -3.72 -2.18 8.90
CA ARG A 259 -5.13 -2.50 8.63
C ARG A 259 -5.94 -2.64 9.92
N GLN A 260 -5.41 -3.32 10.93
CA GLN A 260 -6.06 -3.41 12.25
C GLN A 260 -6.27 -2.03 12.88
N ALA A 261 -5.32 -1.11 12.66
CA ALA A 261 -5.41 0.28 13.09
C ALA A 261 -6.17 1.20 12.10
N LEU A 262 -6.77 0.64 11.03
CA LEU A 262 -7.41 1.37 9.93
C LEU A 262 -6.49 2.42 9.24
N ARG A 263 -5.17 2.29 9.38
CA ARG A 263 -4.21 3.19 8.72
C ARG A 263 -3.92 2.78 7.27
N VAL A 264 -4.38 1.62 6.85
CA VAL A 264 -4.59 1.19 5.47
C VAL A 264 -5.98 0.58 5.43
N ALA A 265 -6.90 1.20 4.71
CA ALA A 265 -8.31 0.83 4.72
C ALA A 265 -8.83 0.56 3.31
N GLN A 266 -9.79 -0.34 3.21
CA GLN A 266 -10.49 -0.60 1.95
C GLN A 266 -11.52 0.50 1.70
N VAL A 267 -11.49 1.06 0.50
CA VAL A 267 -12.53 1.94 -0.02
C VAL A 267 -13.47 1.11 -0.85
N VAL A 268 -14.77 1.26 -0.63
CA VAL A 268 -15.81 0.55 -1.38
C VAL A 268 -16.71 1.55 -2.08
N CYS A 269 -16.95 1.29 -3.36
CA CYS A 269 -17.93 2.00 -4.18
C CYS A 269 -19.09 1.06 -4.47
N THR A 270 -20.32 1.48 -4.12
CA THR A 270 -21.54 0.76 -4.50
C THR A 270 -22.41 1.64 -5.37
N THR A 271 -23.01 1.06 -6.40
CA THR A 271 -23.88 1.76 -7.35
C THR A 271 -25.37 1.66 -6.96
N ASN A 272 -25.72 0.71 -6.12
CA ASN A 272 -27.06 0.51 -5.61
C ASN A 272 -27.17 1.02 -4.17
N SER A 273 -28.24 1.79 -3.86
CA SER A 273 -28.64 2.07 -2.47
C SER A 273 -29.29 0.82 -1.88
N HIS A 274 -28.64 0.18 -0.95
CA HIS A 274 -29.26 -0.86 -0.12
C HIS A 274 -29.99 -0.25 1.07
#